data_6fe60cd6b8be2dad80d620d67c95c9ac
#
_entry.id   6fe60cd6b8be2dad80d620d67c95c9ac
#
_cell.length_a   1.000
_cell.length_b   1.000
_cell.length_c   1.000
_cell.angle_alpha   90.00
_cell.angle_beta   90.00
_cell.angle_gamma   90.00
#
_symmetry.space_group_name_H-M   'P 1'
#
loop_
_entity.id
_entity.type
_entity.pdbx_description
1 polymer ?
#
loop_
_entity_poly.entity_id
_entity_poly.type
_entity_poly.pdbx_seq_one_letter_code
_entity_poly.pdbx_strand_id
1 'polypeptide(L)'
;MTHPYFVKAEQPRILAHRGLVTVEGRESGVWENTAAAFAAAHAAGAEYIETDCQVTADGDVVLFHDHDLRRLVDDPRAVQEVRTRELSALFAEHGGLLTVAEALSAFPETRFNIDVKTPAAAAPLGPVLAAHTHRVLVTSFSDANRRATVEAVRQTGTGLRPATSGGSWTIAALRTLSAMRLSPGRLLREIDAVQIPERHGALTVLTPALLRAAHRVGTEVHVWTVNEAEDMRRLVDAGVDGVVTDRADLAVATLRTV
;
A
#
# COMPACT_ATOMS: atom_id res chain seq x y z
N MET A 1 16.51 -14.48 -1.24
CA MET A 1 17.04 -13.15 -1.68
C MET A 1 15.96 -12.12 -1.41
N THR A 2 16.31 -10.97 -0.88
CA THR A 2 15.39 -9.85 -0.64
C THR A 2 14.88 -9.31 -1.98
N HIS A 3 13.58 -9.04 -2.08
CA HIS A 3 12.98 -8.51 -3.30
C HIS A 3 13.53 -7.10 -3.62
N PRO A 4 13.78 -6.72 -4.90
CA PRO A 4 14.30 -5.40 -5.28
C PRO A 4 13.53 -4.21 -4.72
N TYR A 5 12.23 -4.36 -4.48
CA TYR A 5 11.37 -3.37 -3.82
C TYR A 5 11.93 -2.86 -2.49
N PHE A 6 12.68 -3.68 -1.76
CA PHE A 6 13.25 -3.33 -0.46
C PHE A 6 14.75 -3.03 -0.52
N VAL A 7 15.41 -3.34 -1.63
CA VAL A 7 16.86 -3.15 -1.77
C VAL A 7 17.19 -1.68 -1.98
N LYS A 8 18.25 -1.18 -1.31
CA LYS A 8 18.73 0.21 -1.37
C LYS A 8 17.72 1.27 -0.93
N ALA A 9 16.72 0.89 -0.17
CA ALA A 9 15.79 1.82 0.46
C ALA A 9 16.07 1.88 1.96
N GLU A 10 15.85 3.03 2.55
CA GLU A 10 16.13 3.26 3.97
C GLU A 10 15.15 2.51 4.88
N GLN A 11 15.63 2.15 6.06
CA GLN A 11 14.81 1.61 7.15
C GLN A 11 14.76 2.60 8.32
N PRO A 12 13.64 2.61 9.08
CA PRO A 12 12.37 1.90 8.82
C PRO A 12 11.68 2.41 7.55
N ARG A 13 10.85 1.58 6.91
CA ARG A 13 10.08 2.00 5.73
C ARG A 13 9.02 3.02 6.13
N ILE A 14 8.99 4.16 5.46
CA ILE A 14 7.94 5.17 5.64
C ILE A 14 7.05 5.13 4.41
N LEU A 15 5.83 4.61 4.58
CA LEU A 15 4.84 4.49 3.53
C LEU A 15 3.79 5.61 3.73
N ALA A 16 3.78 6.59 2.84
CA ALA A 16 2.79 7.67 2.84
C ALA A 16 1.42 7.09 2.46
N HIS A 17 0.52 6.99 3.42
CA HIS A 17 -0.83 6.42 3.26
C HIS A 17 -1.66 7.29 2.35
N ARG A 18 -1.92 6.81 1.12
CA ARG A 18 -2.61 7.54 0.05
C ARG A 18 -1.95 8.87 -0.33
N GLY A 19 -0.62 8.95 -0.16
CA GLY A 19 0.16 10.19 -0.29
C GLY A 19 0.22 11.00 1.00
N LEU A 20 0.43 12.31 0.89
CA LEU A 20 0.44 13.25 2.02
C LEU A 20 -0.51 14.42 1.73
N VAL A 21 -1.60 14.51 2.49
CA VAL A 21 -2.47 15.69 2.47
C VAL A 21 -2.03 16.60 3.63
N THR A 22 -1.24 17.62 3.31
CA THR A 22 -0.78 18.63 4.29
C THR A 22 -1.96 19.43 4.84
N VAL A 23 -1.72 20.24 5.90
CA VAL A 23 -2.74 21.14 6.43
C VAL A 23 -3.20 22.13 5.34
N GLU A 24 -2.24 22.77 4.66
CA GLU A 24 -2.48 23.71 3.56
C GLU A 24 -3.17 23.03 2.37
N GLY A 25 -2.77 21.80 2.04
CA GLY A 25 -3.41 20.99 1.02
C GLY A 25 -4.87 20.70 1.34
N ARG A 26 -5.18 20.37 2.60
CA ARG A 26 -6.56 20.14 3.06
C ARG A 26 -7.41 21.41 2.99
N GLU A 27 -6.85 22.54 3.42
CA GLU A 27 -7.51 23.85 3.30
C GLU A 27 -7.76 24.26 1.85
N SER A 28 -6.89 23.84 0.94
CA SER A 28 -7.03 24.03 -0.51
C SER A 28 -7.88 22.95 -1.19
N GLY A 29 -8.49 22.03 -0.44
CA GLY A 29 -9.36 21.00 -0.96
C GLY A 29 -8.66 19.81 -1.63
N VAL A 30 -7.36 19.61 -1.42
CA VAL A 30 -6.63 18.44 -1.95
C VAL A 30 -7.14 17.16 -1.29
N TRP A 31 -7.40 16.15 -2.10
CA TRP A 31 -7.79 14.81 -1.65
C TRP A 31 -6.62 13.83 -1.61
N GLU A 32 -6.80 12.75 -0.86
CA GLU A 32 -5.92 11.58 -0.85
C GLU A 32 -5.91 10.86 -2.22
N ASN A 33 -4.90 10.03 -2.48
CA ASN A 33 -4.74 9.28 -3.73
C ASN A 33 -4.67 10.16 -5.00
N THR A 34 -4.23 11.42 -4.87
CA THR A 34 -4.11 12.38 -5.97
C THR A 34 -2.66 12.67 -6.32
N ALA A 35 -2.45 13.24 -7.52
CA ALA A 35 -1.13 13.70 -7.96
C ALA A 35 -0.52 14.72 -6.99
N ALA A 36 -1.33 15.64 -6.45
CA ALA A 36 -0.88 16.64 -5.48
C ALA A 36 -0.45 15.99 -4.15
N ALA A 37 -1.24 15.01 -3.62
CA ALA A 37 -0.88 14.30 -2.40
C ALA A 37 0.40 13.47 -2.57
N PHE A 38 0.62 12.88 -3.74
CA PHE A 38 1.85 12.12 -4.04
C PHE A 38 3.07 13.03 -4.18
N ALA A 39 2.92 14.18 -4.84
CA ALA A 39 3.97 15.19 -4.94
C ALA A 39 4.37 15.71 -3.56
N ALA A 40 3.40 15.95 -2.66
CA ALA A 40 3.67 16.37 -1.29
C ALA A 40 4.40 15.29 -0.48
N ALA A 41 4.02 14.00 -0.63
CA ALA A 41 4.71 12.89 0.02
C ALA A 41 6.17 12.76 -0.46
N HIS A 42 6.39 12.88 -1.77
CA HIS A 42 7.73 12.87 -2.36
C HIS A 42 8.57 14.05 -1.86
N ALA A 43 8.01 15.27 -1.85
CA ALA A 43 8.69 16.48 -1.35
C ALA A 43 9.02 16.38 0.15
N ALA A 44 8.22 15.65 0.94
CA ALA A 44 8.50 15.37 2.35
C ALA A 44 9.60 14.30 2.55
N GLY A 45 10.11 13.67 1.49
CA GLY A 45 11.16 12.67 1.54
C GLY A 45 10.67 11.22 1.73
N ALA A 46 9.37 10.95 1.52
CA ALA A 46 8.85 9.59 1.54
C ALA A 46 9.29 8.81 0.30
N GLU A 47 10.00 7.70 0.49
CA GLU A 47 10.40 6.81 -0.62
C GLU A 47 9.26 5.90 -1.09
N TYR A 48 8.29 5.65 -0.22
CA TYR A 48 7.18 4.75 -0.46
C TYR A 48 5.86 5.51 -0.39
N ILE A 49 4.99 5.26 -1.37
CA ILE A 49 3.59 5.67 -1.33
C ILE A 49 2.73 4.42 -1.26
N GLU A 50 1.89 4.36 -0.24
CA GLU A 50 0.80 3.42 -0.18
C GLU A 50 -0.42 4.03 -0.87
N THR A 51 -1.16 3.24 -1.63
CA THR A 51 -2.31 3.68 -2.40
C THR A 51 -3.26 2.53 -2.68
N ASP A 52 -4.50 2.87 -3.01
CA ASP A 52 -5.57 1.93 -3.30
C ASP A 52 -5.96 2.00 -4.77
N CYS A 53 -6.42 0.90 -5.36
CA CYS A 53 -6.89 0.95 -6.73
C CYS A 53 -8.26 0.30 -6.92
N GLN A 54 -9.04 0.93 -7.81
CA GLN A 54 -10.36 0.50 -8.28
C GLN A 54 -10.38 0.46 -9.81
N VAL A 55 -11.44 -0.11 -10.39
CA VAL A 55 -11.66 -0.13 -11.84
C VAL A 55 -12.87 0.72 -12.19
N THR A 56 -12.74 1.55 -13.20
CA THR A 56 -13.83 2.37 -13.74
C THR A 56 -14.72 1.61 -14.71
N ALA A 57 -15.83 2.21 -15.11
CA ALA A 57 -16.77 1.61 -16.08
C ALA A 57 -16.13 1.34 -17.47
N ASP A 58 -15.12 2.10 -17.84
CA ASP A 58 -14.37 1.94 -19.09
C ASP A 58 -13.09 1.09 -18.94
N GLY A 59 -12.85 0.53 -17.76
CA GLY A 59 -11.83 -0.48 -17.52
C GLY A 59 -10.46 0.06 -17.08
N ASP A 60 -10.32 1.37 -16.87
CA ASP A 60 -9.09 1.94 -16.35
C ASP A 60 -8.93 1.63 -14.86
N VAL A 61 -7.69 1.37 -14.44
CA VAL A 61 -7.36 1.19 -13.03
C VAL A 61 -6.93 2.52 -12.44
N VAL A 62 -7.83 3.11 -11.65
CA VAL A 62 -7.64 4.41 -11.01
C VAL A 62 -7.26 4.27 -9.55
N LEU A 63 -6.57 5.29 -9.02
CA LEU A 63 -6.21 5.36 -7.62
C LEU A 63 -7.38 5.92 -6.81
N PHE A 64 -8.05 5.04 -6.06
CA PHE A 64 -9.23 5.36 -5.29
C PHE A 64 -9.47 4.34 -4.19
N HIS A 65 -9.78 4.79 -2.97
CA HIS A 65 -9.95 3.90 -1.83
C HIS A 65 -11.33 3.25 -1.75
N ASP A 66 -12.39 4.07 -1.79
CA ASP A 66 -13.74 3.63 -1.47
C ASP A 66 -14.35 2.81 -2.61
N HIS A 67 -15.36 2.04 -2.30
CA HIS A 67 -16.14 1.32 -3.32
C HIS A 67 -17.01 2.27 -4.14
N ASP A 68 -17.50 3.34 -3.53
CA ASP A 68 -18.39 4.34 -4.14
C ASP A 68 -17.90 5.78 -3.86
N LEU A 69 -18.58 6.76 -4.43
CA LEU A 69 -18.21 8.16 -4.37
C LEU A 69 -18.84 8.93 -3.20
N ARG A 70 -19.63 8.28 -2.33
CA ARG A 70 -20.40 8.94 -1.28
C ARG A 70 -19.58 9.82 -0.36
N ARG A 71 -18.44 9.32 0.10
CA ARG A 71 -17.61 10.06 1.07
C ARG A 71 -17.06 11.37 0.52
N LEU A 72 -16.75 11.41 -0.77
CA LEU A 72 -16.10 12.58 -1.38
C LEU A 72 -17.11 13.56 -1.99
N VAL A 73 -18.14 13.07 -2.67
CA VAL A 73 -19.04 13.91 -3.46
C VAL A 73 -20.54 13.60 -3.27
N ASP A 74 -20.88 12.82 -2.22
CA ASP A 74 -22.27 12.41 -1.88
C ASP A 74 -23.01 11.68 -3.05
N ASP A 75 -22.24 11.00 -3.93
CA ASP A 75 -22.74 10.23 -5.05
C ASP A 75 -22.75 8.73 -4.66
N PRO A 76 -23.89 8.02 -4.70
CA PRO A 76 -23.96 6.62 -4.31
C PRO A 76 -23.38 5.64 -5.35
N ARG A 77 -23.02 6.10 -6.55
CA ARG A 77 -22.51 5.22 -7.59
C ARG A 77 -21.17 4.60 -7.19
N ALA A 78 -21.02 3.31 -7.49
CA ALA A 78 -19.75 2.63 -7.36
C ALA A 78 -18.75 3.16 -8.43
N VAL A 79 -17.46 3.11 -8.12
CA VAL A 79 -16.40 3.54 -9.05
C VAL A 79 -16.51 2.80 -10.40
N GLN A 80 -16.85 1.52 -10.37
CA GLN A 80 -17.04 0.69 -11.58
C GLN A 80 -18.26 1.09 -12.45
N GLU A 81 -19.12 1.99 -11.97
CA GLU A 81 -20.27 2.53 -12.72
C GLU A 81 -19.96 3.89 -13.34
N VAL A 82 -18.82 4.48 -13.04
CA VAL A 82 -18.40 5.82 -13.47
C VAL A 82 -17.21 5.73 -14.41
N ARG A 83 -17.21 6.52 -15.47
CA ARG A 83 -16.11 6.56 -16.44
C ARG A 83 -14.93 7.37 -15.90
N THR A 84 -13.73 7.01 -16.31
CA THR A 84 -12.49 7.69 -15.93
C THR A 84 -12.55 9.21 -16.19
N ARG A 85 -13.09 9.62 -17.34
CA ARG A 85 -13.25 11.03 -17.68
C ARG A 85 -14.12 11.79 -16.67
N GLU A 86 -15.19 11.19 -16.18
CA GLU A 86 -16.10 11.80 -15.21
C GLU A 86 -15.39 11.92 -13.83
N LEU A 87 -14.72 10.87 -13.39
CA LEU A 87 -13.90 10.91 -12.18
C LEU A 87 -12.78 11.96 -12.28
N SER A 88 -12.10 12.04 -13.42
CA SER A 88 -11.04 13.04 -13.63
C SER A 88 -11.57 14.48 -13.52
N ALA A 89 -12.80 14.72 -14.00
CA ALA A 89 -13.43 16.03 -13.86
C ALA A 89 -13.75 16.37 -12.39
N LEU A 90 -14.21 15.38 -11.60
CA LEU A 90 -14.46 15.55 -10.17
C LEU A 90 -13.17 15.84 -9.39
N PHE A 91 -12.05 15.25 -9.77
CA PHE A 91 -10.76 15.40 -9.10
C PHE A 91 -9.95 16.61 -9.57
N ALA A 92 -10.37 17.30 -10.63
CA ALA A 92 -9.57 18.37 -11.27
C ALA A 92 -9.16 19.48 -10.30
N GLU A 93 -10.06 19.89 -9.40
CA GLU A 93 -9.80 20.93 -8.40
C GLU A 93 -9.32 20.34 -7.04
N HIS A 94 -9.17 19.02 -6.95
CA HIS A 94 -8.84 18.30 -5.71
C HIS A 94 -7.48 17.61 -5.75
N GLY A 95 -6.59 18.04 -6.64
CA GLY A 95 -5.23 17.51 -6.73
C GLY A 95 -4.99 16.54 -7.88
N GLY A 96 -6.01 16.25 -8.71
CA GLY A 96 -5.93 15.45 -9.94
C GLY A 96 -5.99 13.95 -9.70
N LEU A 97 -6.93 13.29 -10.37
CA LEU A 97 -7.01 11.82 -10.42
C LEU A 97 -5.78 11.25 -11.13
N LEU A 98 -5.32 10.11 -10.67
CA LEU A 98 -4.31 9.30 -11.36
C LEU A 98 -4.86 7.90 -11.64
N THR A 99 -4.56 7.39 -12.81
CA THR A 99 -4.51 5.95 -13.05
C THR A 99 -3.22 5.37 -12.46
N VAL A 100 -3.18 4.06 -12.22
CA VAL A 100 -1.95 3.39 -11.77
C VAL A 100 -0.81 3.61 -12.77
N ALA A 101 -1.11 3.59 -14.07
CA ALA A 101 -0.10 3.82 -15.12
C ALA A 101 0.47 5.24 -15.07
N GLU A 102 -0.37 6.25 -14.90
CA GLU A 102 0.07 7.65 -14.77
C GLU A 102 0.90 7.86 -13.51
N ALA A 103 0.49 7.31 -12.37
CA ALA A 103 1.25 7.39 -11.12
C ALA A 103 2.65 6.78 -11.26
N LEU A 104 2.75 5.59 -11.85
CA LEU A 104 4.02 4.92 -12.09
C LEU A 104 4.91 5.71 -13.07
N SER A 105 4.33 6.40 -14.04
CA SER A 105 5.07 7.25 -14.99
C SER A 105 5.51 8.58 -14.37
N ALA A 106 4.62 9.24 -13.63
CA ALA A 106 4.88 10.57 -13.04
C ALA A 106 5.88 10.52 -11.88
N PHE A 107 5.95 9.39 -11.16
CA PHE A 107 6.82 9.21 -9.99
C PHE A 107 7.79 8.03 -10.19
N PRO A 108 8.80 8.15 -11.09
CA PRO A 108 9.66 7.03 -11.49
C PRO A 108 10.55 6.48 -10.36
N GLU A 109 10.94 7.32 -9.40
CA GLU A 109 11.80 6.93 -8.28
C GLU A 109 11.02 6.40 -7.07
N THR A 110 9.70 6.62 -7.03
CA THR A 110 8.84 6.22 -5.92
C THR A 110 8.55 4.72 -5.96
N ARG A 111 8.57 4.09 -4.81
CA ARG A 111 8.10 2.72 -4.61
C ARG A 111 6.63 2.74 -4.21
N PHE A 112 5.82 1.97 -4.93
CA PHE A 112 4.37 1.93 -4.70
C PHE A 112 3.96 0.67 -3.98
N ASN A 113 3.16 0.83 -2.93
CA ASN A 113 2.39 -0.22 -2.27
C ASN A 113 0.93 -0.08 -2.70
N ILE A 114 0.45 -1.00 -3.55
CA ILE A 114 -0.86 -0.88 -4.20
C ILE A 114 -1.83 -1.91 -3.60
N ASP A 115 -2.86 -1.42 -2.90
CA ASP A 115 -3.97 -2.25 -2.40
C ASP A 115 -5.03 -2.45 -3.48
N VAL A 116 -5.17 -3.70 -3.93
CA VAL A 116 -6.12 -4.09 -4.98
C VAL A 116 -7.48 -4.36 -4.35
N LYS A 117 -8.39 -3.38 -4.43
CA LYS A 117 -9.70 -3.43 -3.76
C LYS A 117 -10.70 -4.38 -4.43
N THR A 118 -10.61 -4.57 -5.74
CA THR A 118 -11.57 -5.35 -6.52
C THR A 118 -10.91 -6.44 -7.35
N PRO A 119 -11.53 -7.62 -7.52
CA PRO A 119 -11.00 -8.66 -8.40
C PRO A 119 -10.92 -8.21 -9.87
N ALA A 120 -11.76 -7.27 -10.29
CA ALA A 120 -11.76 -6.73 -11.65
C ALA A 120 -10.45 -5.99 -12.01
N ALA A 121 -9.75 -5.45 -11.01
CA ALA A 121 -8.47 -4.76 -11.22
C ALA A 121 -7.31 -5.71 -11.57
N ALA A 122 -7.39 -6.99 -11.24
CA ALA A 122 -6.26 -7.90 -11.35
C ALA A 122 -5.74 -8.05 -12.79
N ALA A 123 -6.64 -8.28 -13.75
CA ALA A 123 -6.26 -8.48 -15.15
C ALA A 123 -5.68 -7.22 -15.81
N PRO A 124 -6.32 -6.03 -15.71
CA PRO A 124 -5.77 -4.82 -16.32
C PRO A 124 -4.47 -4.33 -15.62
N LEU A 125 -4.24 -4.65 -14.34
CA LEU A 125 -3.00 -4.33 -13.67
C LEU A 125 -1.79 -5.11 -14.20
N GLY A 126 -1.96 -6.33 -14.68
CA GLY A 126 -0.87 -7.17 -15.15
C GLY A 126 0.11 -6.45 -16.09
N PRO A 127 -0.36 -5.97 -17.27
CA PRO A 127 0.48 -5.23 -18.20
C PRO A 127 1.05 -3.92 -17.63
N VAL A 128 0.27 -3.20 -16.83
CA VAL A 128 0.68 -1.92 -16.22
C VAL A 128 1.85 -2.12 -15.26
N LEU A 129 1.81 -3.16 -14.44
CA LEU A 129 2.85 -3.42 -13.44
C LEU A 129 4.10 -4.10 -14.00
N ALA A 130 4.01 -4.70 -15.19
CA ALA A 130 5.05 -5.55 -15.77
C ALA A 130 6.44 -4.90 -15.82
N ALA A 131 6.53 -3.64 -16.23
CA ALA A 131 7.80 -2.90 -16.30
C ALA A 131 8.26 -2.35 -14.93
N HIS A 132 7.41 -2.40 -13.91
CA HIS A 132 7.62 -1.73 -12.61
C HIS A 132 7.71 -2.70 -11.42
N THR A 133 7.76 -4.01 -11.67
CA THR A 133 7.77 -5.06 -10.63
C THR A 133 8.85 -4.87 -9.57
N HIS A 134 9.98 -4.26 -9.93
CA HIS A 134 11.10 -3.99 -9.02
C HIS A 134 10.80 -2.94 -7.94
N ARG A 135 9.79 -2.08 -8.16
CA ARG A 135 9.41 -0.98 -7.27
C ARG A 135 7.93 -0.97 -6.88
N VAL A 136 7.22 -2.07 -7.13
CA VAL A 136 5.82 -2.23 -6.75
C VAL A 136 5.66 -3.40 -5.80
N LEU A 137 4.87 -3.18 -4.74
CA LEU A 137 4.33 -4.20 -3.86
C LEU A 137 2.82 -4.25 -4.07
N VAL A 138 2.32 -5.45 -4.35
CA VAL A 138 0.87 -5.71 -4.47
C VAL A 138 0.35 -6.24 -3.15
N THR A 139 -0.60 -5.54 -2.57
CA THR A 139 -1.35 -5.98 -1.40
C THR A 139 -2.84 -6.08 -1.71
N SER A 140 -3.58 -6.76 -0.87
CA SER A 140 -5.05 -6.77 -0.83
C SER A 140 -5.50 -7.43 0.47
N PHE A 141 -6.59 -6.96 1.04
CA PHE A 141 -7.28 -7.69 2.10
C PHE A 141 -7.73 -9.09 1.65
N SER A 142 -7.97 -9.24 0.33
CA SER A 142 -8.28 -10.53 -0.32
C SER A 142 -7.01 -11.19 -0.85
N ASP A 143 -6.60 -12.31 -0.26
CA ASP A 143 -5.51 -13.14 -0.80
C ASP A 143 -5.79 -13.63 -2.22
N ALA A 144 -7.05 -13.73 -2.63
CA ALA A 144 -7.44 -14.10 -4.00
C ALA A 144 -7.12 -12.98 -4.99
N ASN A 145 -7.49 -11.71 -4.69
CA ASN A 145 -7.20 -10.56 -5.54
C ASN A 145 -5.68 -10.38 -5.71
N ARG A 146 -4.93 -10.44 -4.59
CA ARG A 146 -3.46 -10.38 -4.63
C ARG A 146 -2.86 -11.44 -5.56
N ARG A 147 -3.26 -12.72 -5.39
CA ARG A 147 -2.77 -13.81 -6.25
C ARG A 147 -3.14 -13.65 -7.70
N ALA A 148 -4.38 -13.22 -7.98
CA ALA A 148 -4.83 -12.97 -9.35
C ALA A 148 -4.00 -11.86 -10.03
N THR A 149 -3.69 -10.77 -9.30
CA THR A 149 -2.85 -9.68 -9.82
C THR A 149 -1.42 -10.16 -10.09
N VAL A 150 -0.81 -10.89 -9.16
CA VAL A 150 0.54 -11.45 -9.37
C VAL A 150 0.58 -12.39 -10.55
N GLU A 151 -0.47 -13.22 -10.72
CA GLU A 151 -0.58 -14.12 -11.87
C GLU A 151 -0.75 -13.36 -13.19
N ALA A 152 -1.56 -12.29 -13.21
CA ALA A 152 -1.69 -11.44 -14.39
C ALA A 152 -0.34 -10.81 -14.80
N VAL A 153 0.48 -10.38 -13.83
CA VAL A 153 1.84 -9.92 -14.11
C VAL A 153 2.72 -11.06 -14.65
N ARG A 154 2.67 -12.25 -14.06
CA ARG A 154 3.44 -13.41 -14.56
C ARG A 154 3.12 -13.75 -16.01
N GLN A 155 1.87 -13.65 -16.40
CA GLN A 155 1.40 -13.91 -17.78
C GLN A 155 1.99 -12.94 -18.82
N THR A 156 2.51 -11.78 -18.40
CA THR A 156 3.23 -10.86 -19.31
C THR A 156 4.64 -11.32 -19.67
N GLY A 157 5.18 -12.34 -19.00
CA GLY A 157 6.50 -12.91 -19.30
C GLY A 157 7.70 -12.10 -18.76
N THR A 158 7.50 -11.14 -17.87
CA THR A 158 8.58 -10.26 -17.35
C THR A 158 9.60 -10.94 -16.43
N GLY A 159 9.37 -12.18 -16.00
CA GLY A 159 10.30 -12.96 -15.18
C GLY A 159 10.36 -12.57 -13.69
N LEU A 160 10.24 -11.30 -13.36
CA LEU A 160 10.20 -10.80 -11.98
C LEU A 160 8.73 -10.52 -11.57
N ARG A 161 8.25 -11.15 -10.49
CA ARG A 161 6.96 -10.78 -9.89
C ARG A 161 7.09 -9.46 -9.11
N PRO A 162 6.00 -8.72 -8.84
CA PRO A 162 6.02 -7.65 -7.84
C PRO A 162 6.25 -8.22 -6.44
N ALA A 163 6.72 -7.39 -5.50
CA ALA A 163 6.66 -7.74 -4.08
C ALA A 163 5.20 -7.93 -3.64
N THR A 164 4.97 -8.71 -2.59
CA THR A 164 3.60 -8.97 -2.12
C THR A 164 3.46 -8.89 -0.61
N SER A 165 2.28 -8.46 -0.16
CA SER A 165 1.85 -8.54 1.24
C SER A 165 0.67 -9.48 1.40
N GLY A 166 0.62 -10.21 2.52
CA GLY A 166 -0.45 -11.16 2.80
C GLY A 166 -1.79 -10.50 3.12
N GLY A 167 -2.88 -11.09 2.64
CA GLY A 167 -4.24 -10.67 2.96
C GLY A 167 -4.73 -11.15 4.33
N SER A 168 -5.99 -10.88 4.64
CA SER A 168 -6.59 -11.13 5.97
C SER A 168 -6.44 -12.58 6.44
N TRP A 169 -6.65 -13.55 5.54
CA TRP A 169 -6.49 -14.96 5.87
C TRP A 169 -5.03 -15.33 6.19
N THR A 170 -4.09 -14.84 5.37
CA THR A 170 -2.65 -15.04 5.60
C THR A 170 -2.23 -14.48 6.95
N ILE A 171 -2.71 -13.30 7.34
CA ILE A 171 -2.40 -12.65 8.63
C ILE A 171 -3.00 -13.44 9.79
N ALA A 172 -4.25 -13.89 9.69
CA ALA A 172 -4.90 -14.71 10.71
C ALA A 172 -4.15 -16.05 10.92
N ALA A 173 -3.75 -16.70 9.83
CA ALA A 173 -2.96 -17.94 9.88
C ALA A 173 -1.57 -17.68 10.49
N LEU A 174 -0.87 -16.62 10.10
CA LEU A 174 0.42 -16.23 10.68
C LEU A 174 0.30 -15.98 12.18
N ARG A 175 -0.75 -15.27 12.60
CA ARG A 175 -1.01 -14.99 14.01
C ARG A 175 -1.20 -16.27 14.82
N THR A 176 -1.93 -17.23 14.24
CA THR A 176 -2.17 -18.56 14.87
C THR A 176 -0.88 -19.37 14.94
N LEU A 177 -0.16 -19.52 13.83
CA LEU A 177 1.10 -20.26 13.76
C LEU A 177 2.15 -19.68 14.73
N SER A 178 2.24 -18.35 14.81
CA SER A 178 3.18 -17.67 15.70
C SER A 178 2.86 -17.91 17.17
N ALA A 179 1.57 -17.92 17.56
CA ALA A 179 1.12 -18.24 18.92
C ALA A 179 1.43 -19.70 19.30
N MET A 180 1.32 -20.61 18.34
CA MET A 180 1.66 -22.04 18.50
C MET A 180 3.18 -22.31 18.36
N ARG A 181 4.00 -21.30 18.11
CA ARG A 181 5.45 -21.41 17.84
C ARG A 181 5.80 -22.29 16.64
N LEU A 182 4.88 -22.42 15.69
CA LEU A 182 5.08 -23.16 14.44
C LEU A 182 5.74 -22.27 13.38
N SER A 183 6.43 -22.92 12.42
CA SER A 183 7.08 -22.17 11.33
C SER A 183 6.07 -21.69 10.28
N PRO A 184 6.06 -20.40 9.92
CA PRO A 184 5.21 -19.86 8.84
C PRO A 184 5.83 -20.03 7.44
N GLY A 185 6.96 -20.71 7.28
CA GLY A 185 7.74 -20.70 6.03
C GLY A 185 6.95 -21.14 4.78
N ARG A 186 6.00 -22.08 4.90
CA ARG A 186 5.13 -22.44 3.76
C ARG A 186 4.08 -21.35 3.47
N LEU A 187 3.54 -20.75 4.53
CA LEU A 187 2.52 -19.69 4.44
C LEU A 187 3.10 -18.44 3.77
N LEU A 188 4.31 -18.04 4.15
CA LEU A 188 4.96 -16.81 3.75
C LEU A 188 5.95 -16.97 2.57
N ARG A 189 5.97 -18.11 1.89
CA ARG A 189 6.94 -18.39 0.81
C ARG A 189 6.99 -17.32 -0.29
N GLU A 190 5.84 -16.72 -0.64
CA GLU A 190 5.71 -15.68 -1.65
C GLU A 190 5.24 -14.35 -1.06
N ILE A 191 5.43 -14.16 0.24
CA ILE A 191 5.02 -12.96 0.97
C ILE A 191 6.29 -12.25 1.43
N ASP A 192 6.51 -11.06 0.90
CA ASP A 192 7.70 -10.26 1.19
C ASP A 192 7.50 -9.34 2.40
N ALA A 193 6.25 -8.92 2.63
CA ALA A 193 5.85 -8.18 3.83
C ALA A 193 4.48 -8.63 4.34
N VAL A 194 4.18 -8.34 5.59
CA VAL A 194 2.82 -8.35 6.15
C VAL A 194 2.49 -6.96 6.67
N GLN A 195 1.32 -6.45 6.30
CA GLN A 195 0.84 -5.13 6.67
C GLN A 195 -0.36 -5.28 7.58
N ILE A 196 -0.19 -4.90 8.84
CA ILE A 196 -1.12 -5.24 9.91
C ILE A 196 -1.45 -4.03 10.77
N PRO A 197 -2.67 -3.93 11.32
CA PRO A 197 -2.93 -3.01 12.41
C PRO A 197 -2.25 -3.53 13.70
N GLU A 198 -1.89 -2.64 14.61
CA GLU A 198 -1.41 -3.05 15.92
C GLU A 198 -2.49 -3.86 16.67
N ARG A 199 -3.75 -3.41 16.54
CA ARG A 199 -4.93 -4.05 17.13
C ARG A 199 -6.08 -4.11 16.13
N HIS A 200 -6.93 -5.12 16.27
CA HIS A 200 -8.21 -5.20 15.57
C HIS A 200 -9.32 -5.44 16.61
N GLY A 201 -10.06 -4.39 16.95
CA GLY A 201 -10.97 -4.41 18.10
C GLY A 201 -10.22 -4.74 19.39
N ALA A 202 -10.67 -5.74 20.12
CA ALA A 202 -10.02 -6.22 21.35
C ALA A 202 -8.77 -7.08 21.11
N LEU A 203 -8.57 -7.56 19.87
CA LEU A 203 -7.47 -8.46 19.54
C LEU A 203 -6.18 -7.68 19.27
N THR A 204 -5.10 -8.00 19.98
CA THR A 204 -3.74 -7.57 19.64
C THR A 204 -3.23 -8.39 18.46
N VAL A 205 -3.03 -7.77 17.31
CA VAL A 205 -2.55 -8.41 16.08
C VAL A 205 -1.02 -8.45 16.08
N LEU A 206 -0.38 -7.30 16.27
CA LEU A 206 1.07 -7.20 16.40
C LEU A 206 1.50 -7.80 17.74
N THR A 207 2.26 -8.88 17.70
CA THR A 207 2.84 -9.48 18.89
C THR A 207 4.32 -9.78 18.66
N PRO A 208 5.15 -9.80 19.73
CA PRO A 208 6.55 -10.20 19.58
C PRO A 208 6.73 -11.59 18.95
N ALA A 209 5.78 -12.49 19.13
CA ALA A 209 5.82 -13.83 18.52
C ALA A 209 5.59 -13.77 17.02
N LEU A 210 4.61 -12.96 16.54
CA LEU A 210 4.33 -12.74 15.12
C LEU A 210 5.54 -12.09 14.44
N LEU A 211 6.08 -11.01 15.04
CA LEU A 211 7.23 -10.28 14.51
C LEU A 211 8.42 -11.21 14.30
N ARG A 212 8.82 -11.95 15.36
CA ARG A 212 9.90 -12.94 15.25
C ARG A 212 9.60 -14.06 14.25
N ALA A 213 8.34 -14.46 14.09
CA ALA A 213 7.97 -15.53 13.16
C ALA A 213 8.10 -15.05 11.70
N ALA A 214 7.68 -13.82 11.38
CA ALA A 214 7.84 -13.20 10.07
C ALA A 214 9.33 -13.02 9.73
N HIS A 215 10.10 -12.41 10.62
CA HIS A 215 11.54 -12.15 10.43
C HIS A 215 12.37 -13.42 10.22
N ARG A 216 12.04 -14.53 10.92
CA ARG A 216 12.75 -15.80 10.71
C ARG A 216 12.70 -16.32 9.28
N VAL A 217 11.73 -15.90 8.50
CA VAL A 217 11.58 -16.30 7.08
C VAL A 217 11.86 -15.16 6.10
N GLY A 218 12.35 -14.02 6.61
CA GLY A 218 12.74 -12.86 5.81
C GLY A 218 11.56 -12.00 5.34
N THR A 219 10.40 -12.08 6.01
CA THR A 219 9.21 -11.26 5.70
C THR A 219 9.21 -10.02 6.60
N GLU A 220 9.13 -8.83 6.00
CA GLU A 220 9.01 -7.56 6.74
C GLU A 220 7.61 -7.42 7.38
N VAL A 221 7.52 -6.64 8.47
CA VAL A 221 6.27 -6.31 9.16
C VAL A 221 6.07 -4.80 9.14
N HIS A 222 5.01 -4.34 8.47
CA HIS A 222 4.61 -2.94 8.44
C HIS A 222 3.32 -2.75 9.25
N VAL A 223 3.23 -1.62 9.95
CA VAL A 223 2.05 -1.32 10.79
C VAL A 223 1.30 -0.10 10.25
N TRP A 224 -0.03 -0.20 10.15
CA TRP A 224 -0.92 0.86 9.69
C TRP A 224 -2.07 1.11 10.68
N THR A 225 -2.70 2.29 10.75
CA THR A 225 -2.18 3.57 10.32
C THR A 225 -1.61 4.27 11.54
N VAL A 226 -0.36 4.73 11.48
CA VAL A 226 0.38 5.25 12.65
C VAL A 226 0.68 6.73 12.41
N ASN A 227 0.04 7.64 13.17
CA ASN A 227 0.12 9.07 12.92
C ASN A 227 0.83 9.86 14.02
N GLU A 228 1.15 9.22 15.17
CA GLU A 228 1.81 9.86 16.29
C GLU A 228 3.30 9.50 16.35
N ALA A 229 4.16 10.51 16.54
CA ALA A 229 5.62 10.33 16.56
C ALA A 229 6.10 9.36 17.65
N GLU A 230 5.45 9.35 18.81
CA GLU A 230 5.76 8.44 19.91
C GLU A 230 5.46 6.99 19.53
N ASP A 231 4.31 6.74 18.90
CA ASP A 231 3.94 5.40 18.43
C ASP A 231 4.87 4.92 17.30
N MET A 232 5.26 5.81 16.38
CA MET A 232 6.23 5.48 15.33
C MET A 232 7.56 4.99 15.93
N ARG A 233 8.14 5.73 16.89
CA ARG A 233 9.38 5.33 17.58
C ARG A 233 9.18 4.01 18.33
N ARG A 234 8.15 3.91 19.14
CA ARG A 234 7.83 2.70 19.92
C ARG A 234 7.72 1.45 19.07
N LEU A 235 7.07 1.54 17.92
CA LEU A 235 6.89 0.40 17.01
C LEU A 235 8.22 0.02 16.33
N VAL A 236 9.00 0.99 15.90
CA VAL A 236 10.33 0.76 15.32
C VAL A 236 11.28 0.15 16.35
N ASP A 237 11.30 0.66 17.58
CA ASP A 237 12.09 0.12 18.69
C ASP A 237 11.67 -1.32 19.05
N ALA A 238 10.38 -1.66 18.85
CA ALA A 238 9.89 -3.03 19.00
C ALA A 238 10.30 -3.96 17.83
N GLY A 239 10.90 -3.42 16.76
CA GLY A 239 11.41 -4.16 15.61
C GLY A 239 10.46 -4.19 14.41
N VAL A 240 9.49 -3.29 14.31
CA VAL A 240 8.65 -3.11 13.12
C VAL A 240 9.50 -2.52 11.99
N ASP A 241 9.39 -3.09 10.78
CA ASP A 241 10.25 -2.71 9.64
C ASP A 241 9.73 -1.45 8.90
N GLY A 242 8.45 -1.12 9.07
CA GLY A 242 7.87 0.06 8.43
C GLY A 242 6.55 0.51 9.02
N VAL A 243 6.23 1.77 8.80
CA VAL A 243 4.97 2.40 9.21
C VAL A 243 4.23 2.95 7.99
N VAL A 244 2.92 2.71 7.94
CA VAL A 244 2.00 3.35 7.00
C VAL A 244 1.32 4.50 7.73
N THR A 245 1.41 5.71 7.20
CA THR A 245 1.02 6.92 7.94
C THR A 245 0.42 8.00 7.05
N ASP A 246 -0.58 8.72 7.57
CA ASP A 246 -1.11 9.96 6.96
C ASP A 246 -0.15 11.15 7.18
N ARG A 247 0.87 10.99 8.03
CA ARG A 247 1.82 12.01 8.42
C ARG A 247 3.25 11.61 8.01
N ALA A 248 3.44 11.39 6.70
CA ALA A 248 4.75 11.04 6.15
C ALA A 248 5.80 12.13 6.45
N ASP A 249 5.40 13.40 6.49
CA ASP A 249 6.20 14.55 6.93
C ASP A 249 6.75 14.33 8.36
N LEU A 250 5.87 14.00 9.29
CA LEU A 250 6.23 13.73 10.69
C LEU A 250 7.07 12.46 10.81
N ALA A 251 6.74 11.41 10.06
CA ALA A 251 7.48 10.16 10.09
C ALA A 251 8.93 10.34 9.62
N VAL A 252 9.16 11.07 8.52
CA VAL A 252 10.50 11.40 8.03
C VAL A 252 11.27 12.21 9.08
N ALA A 253 10.68 13.29 9.62
CA ALA A 253 11.30 14.08 10.67
C ALA A 253 11.61 13.27 11.94
N THR A 254 10.79 12.26 12.26
CA THR A 254 10.90 11.47 13.49
C THR A 254 11.90 10.31 13.38
N LEU A 255 11.94 9.65 12.22
CA LEU A 255 12.62 8.36 12.04
C LEU A 255 13.88 8.45 11.16
N ARG A 256 14.11 9.60 10.48
CA ARG A 256 15.30 9.85 9.65
C ARG A 256 16.30 10.80 10.29
N THR A 257 15.94 11.42 11.43
CA THR A 257 16.85 12.31 12.14
C THR A 257 17.83 11.46 12.95
N VAL A 258 19.04 11.36 12.47
CA VAL A 258 20.25 11.00 13.22
C VAL A 258 21.27 12.09 13.00
#